data_408e745e6bb34777ae734d05780c5260
#
_entry.id   408e745e6bb34777ae734d05780c5260
#
_cell.length_a   1.000
_cell.length_b   1.000
_cell.length_c   1.000
_cell.angle_alpha   90.00
_cell.angle_beta   90.00
_cell.angle_gamma   90.00
#
_symmetry.space_group_name_H-M   'P 1'
#
loop_
_entity.id
_entity.type
_entity.pdbx_description
1 polymer ?
#
loop_
_entity_poly.entity_id
_entity_poly.type
_entity_poly.pdbx_seq_one_letter_code
_entity_poly.pdbx_strand_id
1 'polypeptide(L)'
;MATSKKKIIRDIKTYVNELNKSGFPVQKVVLFGSWARGQVREDSDIDVALISDAFSGDRFQDRRKIVPLRRKINTKIEPIPFNQQSFSMGGNLVDEIMRYGEEIS
;
A
#
# COMPACT_ATOMS: atom_id res chain seq x y z
N MET A 1 19.27 -13.91 0.46
CA MET A 1 18.10 -14.74 0.23
C MET A 1 16.95 -13.90 -0.31
N ALA A 2 16.26 -14.41 -1.30
CA ALA A 2 15.14 -13.69 -1.87
C ALA A 2 13.98 -13.60 -0.87
N THR A 3 13.38 -12.43 -0.75
CA THR A 3 12.21 -12.24 0.09
C THR A 3 11.00 -12.93 -0.54
N SER A 4 10.27 -13.72 0.22
CA SER A 4 9.10 -14.42 -0.29
C SER A 4 7.88 -13.50 -0.30
N LYS A 5 6.96 -13.77 -1.21
CA LYS A 5 5.68 -13.04 -1.26
C LYS A 5 4.90 -13.20 0.04
N LYS A 6 5.01 -14.36 0.66
CA LYS A 6 4.35 -14.63 1.95
C LYS A 6 4.84 -13.67 3.03
N LYS A 7 6.15 -13.41 3.08
CA LYS A 7 6.73 -12.47 4.03
C LYS A 7 6.25 -11.04 3.72
N ILE A 8 6.21 -10.67 2.45
CA ILE A 8 5.75 -9.35 2.01
C ILE A 8 4.31 -9.11 2.47
N ILE A 9 3.44 -10.09 2.28
CA ILE A 9 2.04 -9.98 2.70
C ILE A 9 1.95 -9.81 4.21
N ARG A 10 2.77 -10.56 4.95
CA ARG A 10 2.83 -10.44 6.41
C ARG A 10 3.24 -9.03 6.82
N ASP A 11 4.27 -8.48 6.18
CA ASP A 11 4.74 -7.13 6.47
C ASP A 11 3.68 -6.08 6.15
N ILE A 12 2.97 -6.26 5.05
CA ILE A 12 1.87 -5.37 4.68
C ILE A 12 0.77 -5.38 5.76
N LYS A 13 0.39 -6.56 6.22
CA LYS A 13 -0.62 -6.69 7.27
C LYS A 13 -0.17 -6.04 8.58
N THR A 14 1.10 -6.20 8.93
CA THR A 14 1.66 -5.57 10.12
C THR A 14 1.62 -4.05 9.99
N TYR A 15 1.96 -3.53 8.80
CA TYR A 15 1.91 -2.11 8.54
C TYR A 15 0.49 -1.56 8.62
N VAL A 16 -0.48 -2.26 8.03
CA VAL A 16 -1.88 -1.87 8.09
C VAL A 16 -2.37 -1.84 9.55
N ASN A 17 -1.98 -2.82 10.34
CA ASN A 17 -2.34 -2.86 11.75
C ASN A 17 -1.79 -1.64 12.49
N GLU A 18 -0.55 -1.26 12.18
CA GLU A 18 0.07 -0.06 12.76
C GLU A 18 -0.67 1.20 12.35
N LEU A 19 -1.09 1.29 11.09
CA LEU A 19 -1.89 2.42 10.61
C LEU A 19 -3.22 2.52 11.35
N ASN A 20 -3.89 1.38 11.52
CA ASN A 20 -5.17 1.34 12.24
C ASN A 20 -5.00 1.86 13.68
N LYS A 21 -3.91 1.48 14.34
CA LYS A 21 -3.63 1.94 15.70
C LYS A 21 -3.30 3.41 15.76
N SER A 22 -2.77 3.96 14.68
CA SER A 22 -2.33 5.36 14.62
C SER A 22 -3.42 6.32 14.14
N GLY A 23 -4.65 5.84 14.01
CA GLY A 23 -5.77 6.69 13.63
C GLY A 23 -6.09 6.71 12.14
N PHE A 24 -5.53 5.78 11.37
CA PHE A 24 -5.79 5.65 9.95
C PHE A 24 -6.42 4.28 9.65
N PRO A 25 -7.71 4.12 9.92
CA PRO A 25 -8.39 2.84 9.68
C PRO A 25 -8.44 2.53 8.19
N VAL A 26 -7.72 1.49 7.77
CA VAL A 26 -7.61 1.12 6.36
C VAL A 26 -8.74 0.16 6.01
N GLN A 27 -9.52 0.52 4.99
CA GLN A 27 -10.70 -0.24 4.58
C GLN A 27 -10.37 -1.23 3.48
N LYS A 28 -9.37 -0.92 2.65
CA LYS A 28 -8.98 -1.80 1.56
C LYS A 28 -7.48 -1.67 1.31
N VAL A 29 -6.83 -2.79 1.04
CA VAL A 29 -5.39 -2.88 0.79
C VAL A 29 -5.18 -3.66 -0.50
N VAL A 30 -4.44 -3.08 -1.44
CA VAL A 30 -4.16 -3.76 -2.73
C VAL A 30 -2.66 -3.73 -3.00
N LEU A 31 -2.07 -4.92 -3.11
CA LEU A 31 -0.69 -5.06 -3.55
C LEU A 31 -0.67 -4.93 -5.07
N PHE A 32 0.19 -4.06 -5.60
CA PHE A 32 0.29 -3.88 -7.05
C PHE A 32 1.75 -3.72 -7.47
N GLY A 33 2.00 -3.34 -8.72
CA GLY A 33 3.36 -3.20 -9.22
C GLY A 33 4.04 -4.53 -9.43
N SER A 34 5.37 -4.58 -9.28
CA SER A 34 6.18 -5.76 -9.60
C SER A 34 5.78 -6.99 -8.80
N TRP A 35 5.43 -6.82 -7.52
CA TRP A 35 5.06 -7.99 -6.69
C TRP A 35 3.76 -8.63 -7.15
N ALA A 36 2.81 -7.83 -7.61
CA ALA A 36 1.55 -8.36 -8.13
C ALA A 36 1.72 -9.01 -9.50
N ARG A 37 2.64 -8.46 -10.31
CA ARG A 37 2.89 -8.96 -11.67
C ARG A 37 3.86 -10.12 -11.73
N GLY A 38 4.49 -10.49 -10.62
CA GLY A 38 5.50 -11.54 -10.61
C GLY A 38 6.83 -11.14 -11.23
N GLN A 39 7.07 -9.85 -11.40
CA GLN A 39 8.30 -9.31 -11.99
C GLN A 39 9.23 -8.75 -10.93
N VAL A 40 9.40 -9.49 -9.86
CA VAL A 40 10.13 -9.05 -8.69
C VAL A 40 11.63 -9.20 -8.88
N ARG A 41 12.36 -8.16 -8.48
CA ARG A 41 13.81 -8.18 -8.34
C ARG A 41 14.15 -8.08 -6.86
N GLU A 42 15.40 -8.36 -6.51
CA GLU A 42 15.86 -8.38 -5.12
C GLU A 42 15.59 -7.07 -4.38
N ASP A 43 15.69 -5.94 -5.08
CA ASP A 43 15.51 -4.60 -4.50
C ASP A 43 14.18 -3.96 -4.88
N SER A 44 13.21 -4.74 -5.35
CA SER A 44 11.90 -4.21 -5.75
C SER A 44 11.17 -3.57 -4.58
N ASP A 45 10.58 -2.39 -4.84
CA ASP A 45 9.68 -1.76 -3.89
C ASP A 45 8.38 -2.57 -3.78
N ILE A 46 7.69 -2.41 -2.64
CA ILE A 46 6.44 -3.08 -2.38
C ILE A 46 5.33 -2.04 -2.52
N ASP A 47 4.72 -1.98 -3.71
CA ASP A 47 3.70 -0.98 -4.00
C ASP A 47 2.35 -1.41 -3.43
N VAL A 48 1.81 -0.61 -2.53
CA VAL A 48 0.59 -0.93 -1.81
C VAL A 48 -0.37 0.25 -1.86
N ALA A 49 -1.56 0.03 -2.42
CA ALA A 49 -2.63 1.01 -2.38
C ALA A 49 -3.43 0.82 -1.10
N LEU A 50 -3.64 1.91 -0.38
CA LEU A 50 -4.36 1.91 0.89
C LEU A 50 -5.56 2.85 0.76
N ILE A 51 -6.75 2.32 1.01
CA ILE A 51 -7.98 3.12 0.90
C ILE A 51 -8.55 3.32 2.29
N SER A 52 -8.71 4.57 2.69
CA SER A 52 -9.23 4.93 4.01
C SER A 52 -9.95 6.28 3.95
N ASP A 53 -11.08 6.37 4.64
CA ASP A 53 -11.80 7.63 4.80
C ASP A 53 -11.02 8.63 5.68
N ALA A 54 -10.03 8.16 6.41
CA ALA A 54 -9.17 9.03 7.23
C ALA A 54 -8.14 9.80 6.39
N PHE A 55 -7.93 9.42 5.13
CA PHE A 55 -7.01 10.15 4.26
C PHE A 55 -7.72 11.34 3.63
N SER A 56 -6.96 12.43 3.46
CA SER A 56 -7.51 13.70 2.97
C SER A 56 -7.81 13.71 1.47
N GLY A 57 -7.19 12.79 0.72
CA GLY A 57 -7.24 12.82 -0.74
C GLY A 57 -6.02 13.51 -1.34
N ASP A 58 -5.26 14.25 -0.55
CA ASP A 58 -3.98 14.81 -0.96
C ASP A 58 -2.90 13.78 -0.66
N ARG A 59 -2.46 13.09 -1.70
CA ARG A 59 -1.51 11.98 -1.56
C ARG A 59 -0.21 12.41 -0.89
N PHE A 60 0.27 13.59 -1.19
CA PHE A 60 1.52 14.08 -0.64
C PHE A 60 1.43 14.27 0.87
N GLN A 61 0.37 14.93 1.34
CA GLN A 61 0.17 15.16 2.77
C GLN A 61 -0.10 13.86 3.52
N ASP A 62 -0.92 12.99 2.94
CA ASP A 62 -1.25 11.73 3.58
C ASP A 62 0.00 10.84 3.71
N ARG A 63 0.85 10.79 2.68
CA ARG A 63 2.09 10.01 2.74
C ARG A 63 3.02 10.49 3.85
N ARG A 64 3.09 11.79 4.06
CA ARG A 64 3.95 12.35 5.12
C ARG A 64 3.60 11.80 6.50
N LYS A 65 2.34 11.46 6.71
CA LYS A 65 1.86 10.94 7.99
C LYS A 65 2.07 9.44 8.13
N ILE A 66 1.99 8.69 7.03
CA ILE A 66 2.01 7.23 7.10
C ILE A 66 3.35 6.60 6.75
N VAL A 67 4.16 7.22 5.91
CA VAL A 67 5.45 6.66 5.50
C VAL A 67 6.38 6.40 6.71
N PRO A 68 6.49 7.29 7.68
CA PRO A 68 7.37 7.01 8.84
C PRO A 68 6.99 5.75 9.62
N LEU A 69 5.73 5.33 9.56
CA LEU A 69 5.26 4.18 10.32
C LEU A 69 5.78 2.85 9.77
N ARG A 70 6.34 2.83 8.56
CA ARG A 70 6.92 1.62 7.98
C ARG A 70 8.32 1.33 8.49
N ARG A 71 8.94 2.28 9.19
CA ARG A 71 10.38 2.22 9.53
C ARG A 71 10.80 0.95 10.26
N LYS A 72 9.98 0.49 11.20
CA LYS A 72 10.28 -0.69 12.00
C LYS A 72 9.75 -1.99 11.39
N ILE A 73 9.07 -1.88 10.25
CA ILE A 73 8.41 -3.04 9.63
C ILE A 73 9.13 -3.44 8.35
N ASN A 74 9.05 -2.60 7.34
CA ASN A 74 9.72 -2.85 6.06
C ASN A 74 9.81 -1.54 5.29
N THR A 75 11.04 -1.02 5.15
CA THR A 75 11.25 0.28 4.50
C THR A 75 11.04 0.24 3.00
N LYS A 76 10.87 -0.93 2.41
CA LYS A 76 10.58 -1.07 0.98
C LYS A 76 9.10 -0.90 0.66
N ILE A 77 8.24 -0.86 1.67
CA ILE A 77 6.81 -0.60 1.46
C ILE A 77 6.65 0.83 0.94
N GLU A 78 6.02 0.94 -0.23
CA GLU A 78 5.68 2.23 -0.85
C GLU A 78 4.18 2.40 -0.80
N PRO A 79 3.65 3.05 0.25
CA PRO A 79 2.20 3.20 0.40
C PRO A 79 1.68 4.32 -0.47
N ILE A 80 0.58 4.04 -1.16
CA ILE A 80 -0.13 5.05 -1.96
C ILE A 80 -1.50 5.21 -1.31
N PRO A 81 -1.72 6.31 -0.56
CA PRO A 81 -3.00 6.50 0.13
C PRO A 81 -4.06 7.10 -0.78
N PHE A 82 -5.27 6.57 -0.65
CA PHE A 82 -6.47 7.08 -1.33
C PHE A 82 -7.60 7.15 -0.31
N ASN A 83 -8.48 8.15 -0.46
CA ASN A 83 -9.81 8.05 0.14
C ASN A 83 -10.77 7.48 -0.92
N GLN A 84 -12.02 7.21 -0.54
CA GLN A 84 -12.97 6.62 -1.49
C GLN A 84 -13.16 7.49 -2.73
N GLN A 85 -13.26 8.80 -2.54
CA GLN A 85 -13.47 9.73 -3.64
C GLN A 85 -12.27 9.76 -4.59
N SER A 86 -11.05 9.89 -4.06
CA SER A 86 -9.86 9.97 -4.90
C SER A 86 -9.62 8.67 -5.64
N PHE A 87 -9.97 7.52 -5.05
CA PHE A 87 -9.84 6.23 -5.73
C PHE A 87 -10.87 6.11 -6.86
N SER A 88 -12.11 6.53 -6.61
CA SER A 88 -13.18 6.45 -7.61
C SER A 88 -12.98 7.41 -8.79
N MET A 89 -12.18 8.46 -8.61
CA MET A 89 -11.85 9.37 -9.71
C MET A 89 -11.05 8.69 -10.81
N GLY A 90 -10.40 7.58 -10.51
CA GLY A 90 -9.66 6.82 -11.51
C GLY A 90 -8.35 7.46 -11.92
N GLY A 91 -7.94 7.16 -13.15
CA GLY A 91 -6.66 7.60 -13.71
C GLY A 91 -5.75 6.42 -13.95
N ASN A 92 -4.58 6.66 -14.54
CA ASN A 92 -3.67 5.59 -14.95
C ASN A 92 -3.21 4.72 -13.79
N LEU A 93 -2.93 5.33 -12.64
CA LEU A 93 -2.47 4.58 -11.47
C LEU A 93 -3.58 3.69 -10.92
N VAL A 94 -4.80 4.23 -10.79
CA VAL A 94 -5.94 3.46 -10.30
C VAL A 94 -6.26 2.33 -11.27
N ASP A 95 -6.18 2.58 -12.58
CA ASP A 95 -6.39 1.54 -13.59
C ASP A 95 -5.39 0.40 -13.44
N GLU A 96 -4.12 0.71 -13.18
CA GLU A 96 -3.11 -0.32 -12.95
C GLU A 96 -3.43 -1.12 -11.69
N ILE A 97 -3.80 -0.43 -10.61
CA ILE A 97 -4.14 -1.07 -9.35
C ILE A 97 -5.33 -2.03 -9.52
N MET A 98 -6.37 -1.58 -10.23
CA MET A 98 -7.55 -2.41 -10.42
C MET A 98 -7.33 -3.58 -11.38
N ARG A 99 -6.47 -3.38 -12.38
CA ARG A 99 -6.25 -4.39 -13.41
C ARG A 99 -5.29 -5.48 -12.96
N TYR A 100 -4.23 -5.12 -12.26
CA TYR A 100 -3.15 -6.04 -11.91
C TYR A 100 -2.98 -6.25 -10.41
N GLY A 101 -3.67 -5.47 -9.60
CA GLY A 101 -3.51 -5.53 -8.16
C GLY A 101 -4.12 -6.78 -7.53
N GLU A 102 -3.58 -7.15 -6.39
CA GLU A 102 -4.07 -8.26 -5.59
C GLU A 102 -4.56 -7.70 -4.25
N GLU A 103 -5.84 -7.87 -3.96
CA GLU A 103 -6.38 -7.39 -2.69
C GLU A 103 -5.87 -8.26 -1.54
N ILE A 104 -5.39 -7.60 -0.50
CA ILE A 104 -4.88 -8.27 0.70
C ILE A 104 -5.97 -8.22 1.77
N SER A 105 -6.36 -9.38 2.29
CA SER A 105 -7.42 -9.50 3.31
C SER A 105 -6.85 -9.46 4.70
#